data_922c6173fe8146aa50f09759246b6260
#
_entry.id   922c6173fe8146aa50f09759246b6260
#
_cell.length_a   1.000
_cell.length_b   1.000
_cell.length_c   1.000
_cell.angle_alpha   90.00
_cell.angle_beta   90.00
_cell.angle_gamma   90.00
#
_symmetry.space_group_name_H-M   'P 1'
#
loop_
_entity.id
_entity.type
_entity.pdbx_description
1 polymer ?
#
loop_
_entity_poly.entity_id
_entity_poly.type
_entity_poly.pdbx_seq_one_letter_code
_entity_poly.pdbx_strand_id
1 'polypeptide(L)'
;MQDYKNHTSLQGATPLVTFIVTYYNLPVQMLCECINSILALSLQPNEREIIVVDDGSNVSPMNGLMQYGDQIIYVRQNNKGVSEARNVALRMAKGKYIQIVDGDDYLLPAPYDHCLDLIRGYEGLDVVLFDFTKSKTAEASTYQDSSIQTGSDYMRNHNIHGAVWCTIFRQAARSQLFFTPGIEYGEDEEFTPQLLLRADTVIKTNAQAYYYRPRSSSAIHQHNDERKQKRLDDTMEVILHLNQLADTMPQTDRIALQRRVAQLTMDYIYNTIVLTHSRQILNERLEALRQEGLFPLPDRDYSKKYQWFRRMTNTQLGRTILLNTLPILKKER
;
A
#
# COMPACT_ATOMS: atom_id res chain seq x y z
N MET A 1 -10.49 48.93 -29.81
CA MET A 1 -10.25 48.95 -28.32
C MET A 1 -11.37 48.17 -27.71
N GLN A 2 -11.21 46.88 -27.56
CA GLN A 2 -12.14 46.00 -26.87
C GLN A 2 -11.37 45.05 -25.97
N ASP A 3 -11.56 45.20 -24.75
CA ASP A 3 -11.41 44.43 -23.55
C ASP A 3 -10.67 43.07 -23.62
N TYR A 4 -9.37 43.11 -23.43
CA TYR A 4 -8.61 42.05 -22.79
C TYR A 4 -8.74 42.23 -21.26
N LYS A 5 -9.84 41.74 -20.70
CA LYS A 5 -9.97 41.63 -19.26
C LYS A 5 -10.37 40.21 -18.87
N ASN A 6 -9.56 39.69 -17.96
CA ASN A 6 -9.81 38.58 -17.05
C ASN A 6 -9.45 37.16 -17.56
N HIS A 7 -8.20 36.91 -17.86
CA HIS A 7 -7.58 35.71 -17.33
C HIS A 7 -7.09 36.04 -15.89
N THR A 8 -8.01 36.06 -14.96
CA THR A 8 -7.65 35.96 -13.54
C THR A 8 -7.02 34.59 -13.36
N SER A 9 -5.70 34.58 -13.24
CA SER A 9 -4.91 33.47 -12.74
C SER A 9 -5.61 32.91 -11.51
N LEU A 10 -6.13 31.69 -11.60
CA LEU A 10 -6.49 30.85 -10.46
C LEU A 10 -5.19 30.44 -9.73
N GLN A 11 -4.47 31.43 -9.22
CA GLN A 11 -3.38 31.22 -8.30
C GLN A 11 -4.00 30.92 -6.93
N GLY A 12 -3.84 29.67 -6.45
CA GLY A 12 -3.74 29.44 -5.05
C GLY A 12 -4.72 28.52 -4.35
N ALA A 13 -5.65 27.83 -4.99
CA ALA A 13 -6.43 26.81 -4.29
C ALA A 13 -5.61 25.49 -4.19
N THR A 14 -5.29 25.08 -2.97
CA THR A 14 -4.69 23.75 -2.71
C THR A 14 -5.67 22.67 -3.15
N PRO A 15 -5.28 21.73 -4.03
CA PRO A 15 -6.15 20.62 -4.40
C PRO A 15 -6.61 19.83 -3.18
N LEU A 16 -7.82 19.29 -3.23
CA LEU A 16 -8.29 18.41 -2.15
C LEU A 16 -7.48 17.12 -2.13
N VAL A 17 -7.27 16.49 -3.28
CA VAL A 17 -6.53 15.23 -3.40
C VAL A 17 -5.47 15.30 -4.50
N THR A 18 -4.24 14.89 -4.18
CA THR A 18 -3.24 14.50 -5.17
C THR A 18 -3.30 12.99 -5.38
N PHE A 19 -3.55 12.58 -6.60
CA PHE A 19 -3.46 11.19 -7.05
C PHE A 19 -2.05 10.93 -7.60
N ILE A 20 -1.33 9.98 -6.99
CA ILE A 20 0.00 9.56 -7.41
C ILE A 20 -0.15 8.27 -8.20
N VAL A 21 0.14 8.29 -9.49
CA VAL A 21 0.05 7.12 -10.38
C VAL A 21 1.45 6.69 -10.78
N THR A 22 1.86 5.47 -10.42
CA THR A 22 3.16 4.91 -10.84
C THR A 22 2.98 4.02 -12.06
N TYR A 23 3.92 4.16 -13.01
CA TYR A 23 3.87 3.44 -14.28
C TYR A 23 5.25 2.90 -14.65
N TYR A 24 5.32 1.62 -15.04
CA TYR A 24 6.51 0.99 -15.57
C TYR A 24 6.18 -0.16 -16.50
N ASN A 25 6.52 -0.04 -17.80
CA ASN A 25 6.36 -1.09 -18.81
C ASN A 25 4.96 -1.75 -18.86
N LEU A 26 3.90 -1.00 -18.59
CA LEU A 26 2.52 -1.45 -18.68
C LEU A 26 1.92 -1.12 -20.06
N PRO A 27 0.87 -1.83 -20.52
CA PRO A 27 0.06 -1.37 -21.62
C PRO A 27 -0.51 0.02 -21.32
N VAL A 28 -0.32 0.98 -22.24
CA VAL A 28 -0.77 2.37 -22.05
C VAL A 28 -2.28 2.48 -21.81
N GLN A 29 -3.07 1.55 -22.35
CA GLN A 29 -4.52 1.50 -22.12
C GLN A 29 -4.86 1.34 -20.64
N MET A 30 -4.09 0.56 -19.89
CA MET A 30 -4.31 0.40 -18.44
C MET A 30 -4.09 1.73 -17.72
N LEU A 31 -3.02 2.44 -18.06
CA LEU A 31 -2.75 3.77 -17.52
C LEU A 31 -3.88 4.75 -17.86
N CYS A 32 -4.39 4.71 -19.09
CA CYS A 32 -5.53 5.54 -19.50
C CYS A 32 -6.80 5.17 -18.72
N GLU A 33 -7.08 3.89 -18.50
CA GLU A 33 -8.21 3.44 -17.67
C GLU A 33 -8.07 3.95 -16.22
N CYS A 34 -6.86 3.88 -15.65
CA CYS A 34 -6.54 4.42 -14.33
C CYS A 34 -6.85 5.92 -14.26
N ILE A 35 -6.30 6.72 -15.18
CA ILE A 35 -6.50 8.18 -15.21
C ILE A 35 -7.99 8.51 -15.42
N ASN A 36 -8.68 7.84 -16.33
CA ASN A 36 -10.11 8.06 -16.58
C ASN A 36 -10.96 7.77 -15.35
N SER A 37 -10.61 6.76 -14.56
CA SER A 37 -11.31 6.48 -13.31
C SER A 37 -11.17 7.61 -12.28
N ILE A 38 -10.01 8.25 -12.21
CA ILE A 38 -9.77 9.43 -11.36
C ILE A 38 -10.55 10.65 -11.89
N LEU A 39 -10.58 10.82 -13.20
CA LEU A 39 -11.33 11.91 -13.85
C LEU A 39 -12.84 11.78 -13.68
N ALA A 40 -13.35 10.56 -13.47
CA ALA A 40 -14.77 10.27 -13.27
C ALA A 40 -15.26 10.49 -11.81
N LEU A 41 -14.37 10.82 -10.86
CA LEU A 41 -14.71 11.08 -9.47
C LEU A 41 -15.45 12.42 -9.30
N SER A 42 -16.22 12.55 -8.22
CA SER A 42 -16.95 13.77 -7.84
C SER A 42 -16.04 14.90 -7.33
N LEU A 43 -14.97 15.19 -8.10
CA LEU A 43 -14.00 16.25 -7.82
C LEU A 43 -14.01 17.27 -8.96
N GLN A 44 -14.04 18.55 -8.61
CA GLN A 44 -13.82 19.62 -9.59
C GLN A 44 -12.37 19.58 -10.11
N PRO A 45 -12.09 20.14 -11.31
CA PRO A 45 -10.72 20.17 -11.84
C PRO A 45 -9.68 20.79 -10.89
N ASN A 46 -10.05 21.80 -10.11
CA ASN A 46 -9.19 22.46 -9.13
C ASN A 46 -9.09 21.71 -7.79
N GLU A 47 -9.93 20.70 -7.53
CA GLU A 47 -9.88 19.87 -6.33
C GLU A 47 -8.96 18.66 -6.50
N ARG A 48 -8.53 18.34 -7.71
CA ARG A 48 -7.65 17.20 -7.98
C ARG A 48 -6.34 17.60 -8.64
N GLU A 49 -5.29 16.91 -8.27
CA GLU A 49 -3.99 16.92 -8.93
C GLU A 49 -3.64 15.47 -9.28
N ILE A 50 -3.22 15.20 -10.50
CA ILE A 50 -2.84 13.84 -10.94
C ILE A 50 -1.38 13.89 -11.37
N ILE A 51 -0.50 13.19 -10.65
CA ILE A 51 0.93 13.07 -10.94
C ILE A 51 1.19 11.64 -11.43
N VAL A 52 1.58 11.50 -12.69
CA VAL A 52 1.96 10.23 -13.31
C VAL A 52 3.49 10.16 -13.34
N VAL A 53 4.06 9.17 -12.68
CA VAL A 53 5.50 8.94 -12.68
C VAL A 53 5.82 7.68 -13.48
N ASP A 54 6.48 7.85 -14.63
CA ASP A 54 7.06 6.78 -15.44
C ASP A 54 8.46 6.45 -14.93
N ASP A 55 8.61 5.29 -14.33
CA ASP A 55 9.87 4.81 -13.76
C ASP A 55 10.79 4.19 -14.84
N GLY A 56 10.99 4.90 -15.95
CA GLY A 56 11.94 4.54 -16.98
C GLY A 56 11.47 3.42 -17.90
N SER A 57 10.19 3.43 -18.29
CA SER A 57 9.66 2.44 -19.24
C SER A 57 10.43 2.43 -20.56
N ASN A 58 10.56 1.25 -21.18
CA ASN A 58 11.22 1.07 -22.46
C ASN A 58 10.53 1.89 -23.59
N VAL A 59 9.20 1.92 -23.52
CA VAL A 59 8.38 2.73 -24.43
C VAL A 59 7.63 3.77 -23.60
N SER A 60 7.81 5.05 -23.96
CA SER A 60 7.14 6.15 -23.28
C SER A 60 5.62 6.09 -23.51
N PRO A 61 4.79 6.25 -22.46
CA PRO A 61 3.34 6.31 -22.60
C PRO A 61 2.84 7.65 -23.16
N MET A 62 3.72 8.58 -23.50
CA MET A 62 3.41 9.99 -23.80
C MET A 62 2.34 10.15 -24.89
N ASN A 63 2.41 9.35 -25.97
CA ASN A 63 1.41 9.42 -27.04
C ASN A 63 -0.02 9.13 -26.56
N GLY A 64 -0.19 8.20 -25.61
CA GLY A 64 -1.48 7.93 -25.01
C GLY A 64 -1.90 8.99 -23.98
N LEU A 65 -0.94 9.70 -23.39
CA LEU A 65 -1.19 10.72 -22.39
C LEU A 65 -1.51 12.10 -22.96
N MET A 66 -1.18 12.39 -24.21
CA MET A 66 -1.44 13.69 -24.85
C MET A 66 -2.90 14.13 -24.78
N GLN A 67 -3.85 13.18 -24.78
CA GLN A 67 -5.29 13.47 -24.69
C GLN A 67 -5.72 14.15 -23.39
N TYR A 68 -4.92 14.04 -22.33
CA TYR A 68 -5.24 14.60 -21.01
C TYR A 68 -4.75 16.03 -20.84
N GLY A 69 -3.81 16.51 -21.66
CA GLY A 69 -3.30 17.88 -21.61
C GLY A 69 -2.89 18.31 -20.21
N ASP A 70 -3.45 19.42 -19.76
CA ASP A 70 -3.13 20.01 -18.44
C ASP A 70 -3.81 19.31 -17.24
N GLN A 71 -4.57 18.24 -17.47
CA GLN A 71 -5.24 17.50 -16.39
C GLN A 71 -4.28 16.61 -15.60
N ILE A 72 -3.08 16.35 -16.14
CA ILE A 72 -2.05 15.51 -15.51
C ILE A 72 -0.69 16.19 -15.52
N ILE A 73 0.11 15.84 -14.51
CA ILE A 73 1.55 16.16 -14.45
C ILE A 73 2.28 14.86 -14.77
N TYR A 74 2.99 14.81 -15.89
CA TYR A 74 3.79 13.66 -16.27
C TYR A 74 5.26 13.88 -15.94
N VAL A 75 5.84 12.94 -15.20
CA VAL A 75 7.25 12.94 -14.82
C VAL A 75 7.87 11.62 -15.26
N ARG A 76 9.04 11.66 -15.86
CA ARG A 76 9.82 10.46 -16.19
C ARG A 76 11.15 10.49 -15.49
N GLN A 77 11.52 9.37 -14.90
CA GLN A 77 12.84 9.16 -14.29
C GLN A 77 13.53 7.93 -14.89
N ASN A 78 14.82 7.76 -14.61
CA ASN A 78 15.47 6.45 -14.83
C ASN A 78 14.88 5.44 -13.86
N ASN A 79 14.78 4.18 -14.26
CA ASN A 79 14.24 3.13 -13.39
C ASN A 79 15.02 3.06 -12.05
N LYS A 80 14.30 3.28 -10.96
CA LYS A 80 14.79 3.22 -9.57
C LYS A 80 13.85 2.46 -8.64
N GLY A 81 12.82 1.83 -9.21
CA GLY A 81 11.81 1.08 -8.48
C GLY A 81 10.63 1.93 -8.00
N VAL A 82 9.56 1.23 -7.64
CA VAL A 82 8.27 1.82 -7.28
C VAL A 82 8.37 2.78 -6.09
N SER A 83 9.18 2.44 -5.08
CA SER A 83 9.44 3.27 -3.89
C SER A 83 9.92 4.68 -4.28
N GLU A 84 10.94 4.77 -5.15
CA GLU A 84 11.47 6.07 -5.54
C GLU A 84 10.53 6.81 -6.50
N ALA A 85 9.80 6.10 -7.37
CA ALA A 85 8.77 6.71 -8.20
C ALA A 85 7.67 7.37 -7.35
N ARG A 86 7.16 6.68 -6.32
CA ARG A 86 6.21 7.24 -5.35
C ARG A 86 6.82 8.42 -4.58
N ASN A 87 8.09 8.33 -4.17
CA ASN A 87 8.78 9.41 -3.47
C ASN A 87 8.92 10.69 -4.31
N VAL A 88 9.19 10.57 -5.62
CA VAL A 88 9.22 11.72 -6.54
C VAL A 88 7.87 12.43 -6.53
N ALA A 89 6.78 11.69 -6.70
CA ALA A 89 5.45 12.29 -6.68
C ALA A 89 5.07 12.86 -5.30
N LEU A 90 5.43 12.19 -4.20
CA LEU A 90 5.21 12.69 -2.84
C LEU A 90 5.90 14.03 -2.56
N ARG A 91 7.07 14.27 -3.17
CA ARG A 91 7.78 15.56 -3.08
C ARG A 91 7.09 16.67 -3.88
N MET A 92 6.37 16.32 -4.94
CA MET A 92 5.68 17.25 -5.83
C MET A 92 4.24 17.55 -5.42
N ALA A 93 3.61 16.62 -4.70
CA ALA A 93 2.20 16.66 -4.32
C ALA A 93 1.84 17.94 -3.57
N LYS A 94 0.75 18.60 -3.99
CA LYS A 94 0.23 19.84 -3.40
C LYS A 94 -1.12 19.64 -2.71
N GLY A 95 -1.79 18.51 -2.93
CA GLY A 95 -3.11 18.24 -2.37
C GLY A 95 -3.10 18.15 -0.85
N LYS A 96 -4.22 18.53 -0.25
CA LYS A 96 -4.44 18.34 1.19
C LYS A 96 -4.35 16.87 1.59
N TYR A 97 -4.86 15.98 0.72
CA TYR A 97 -4.81 14.53 0.84
C TYR A 97 -4.03 13.91 -0.31
N ILE A 98 -3.55 12.71 -0.09
CA ILE A 98 -2.82 11.90 -1.09
C ILE A 98 -3.51 10.56 -1.25
N GLN A 99 -3.64 10.12 -2.49
CA GLN A 99 -4.05 8.78 -2.90
C GLN A 99 -2.99 8.21 -3.85
N ILE A 100 -2.45 7.06 -3.52
CA ILE A 100 -1.56 6.31 -4.42
C ILE A 100 -2.41 5.32 -5.22
N VAL A 101 -2.16 5.25 -6.53
CA VAL A 101 -2.85 4.32 -7.44
C VAL A 101 -1.80 3.66 -8.32
N ASP A 102 -1.81 2.34 -8.42
CA ASP A 102 -0.93 1.64 -9.34
C ASP A 102 -1.48 1.76 -10.77
N GLY A 103 -0.62 2.05 -11.75
CA GLY A 103 -1.03 2.40 -13.11
C GLY A 103 -1.72 1.28 -13.92
N ASP A 104 -1.79 0.06 -13.39
CA ASP A 104 -2.54 -1.07 -13.94
C ASP A 104 -3.91 -1.29 -13.27
N ASP A 105 -4.20 -0.55 -12.21
CA ASP A 105 -5.43 -0.61 -11.44
C ASP A 105 -6.30 0.63 -11.68
N TYR A 106 -7.45 0.73 -11.04
CA TYR A 106 -8.29 1.92 -11.11
C TYR A 106 -9.23 2.06 -9.90
N LEU A 107 -9.75 3.27 -9.70
CA LEU A 107 -10.72 3.57 -8.66
C LEU A 107 -12.14 3.31 -9.15
N LEU A 108 -13.00 2.86 -8.25
CA LEU A 108 -14.44 2.71 -8.51
C LEU A 108 -15.16 3.98 -8.02
N PRO A 109 -15.78 4.77 -8.91
CA PRO A 109 -16.24 6.11 -8.57
C PRO A 109 -17.18 6.15 -7.37
N ALA A 110 -18.31 5.44 -7.38
CA ALA A 110 -19.30 5.55 -6.30
C ALA A 110 -18.76 5.21 -4.90
N PRO A 111 -18.03 4.08 -4.67
CA PRO A 111 -17.45 3.81 -3.35
C PRO A 111 -16.27 4.74 -3.02
N TYR A 112 -15.54 5.25 -4.02
CA TYR A 112 -14.48 6.22 -3.76
C TYR A 112 -15.06 7.61 -3.40
N ASP A 113 -16.16 8.02 -4.02
CA ASP A 113 -16.86 9.27 -3.69
C ASP A 113 -17.35 9.27 -2.24
N HIS A 114 -17.78 8.10 -1.70
CA HIS A 114 -18.03 7.96 -0.26
C HIS A 114 -16.77 8.26 0.58
N CYS A 115 -15.60 7.81 0.15
CA CYS A 115 -14.35 8.16 0.84
C CYS A 115 -14.04 9.68 0.76
N LEU A 116 -14.37 10.33 -0.38
CA LEU A 116 -14.26 11.78 -0.52
C LEU A 116 -15.24 12.51 0.42
N ASP A 117 -16.44 12.00 0.61
CA ASP A 117 -17.42 12.57 1.55
C ASP A 117 -16.90 12.48 2.99
N LEU A 118 -16.22 11.41 3.38
CA LEU A 118 -15.59 11.29 4.70
C LEU A 118 -14.52 12.36 4.92
N ILE A 119 -13.60 12.59 3.95
CA ILE A 119 -12.57 13.62 4.10
C ILE A 119 -13.09 15.05 4.00
N ARG A 120 -14.27 15.25 3.39
CA ARG A 120 -14.98 16.55 3.37
C ARG A 120 -15.78 16.78 4.66
N GLY A 121 -16.42 15.73 5.18
CA GLY A 121 -17.30 15.82 6.33
C GLY A 121 -16.58 15.89 7.68
N TYR A 122 -15.38 15.31 7.77
CA TYR A 122 -14.60 15.30 9.01
C TYR A 122 -13.37 16.20 8.87
N GLU A 123 -13.46 17.42 9.41
CA GLU A 123 -12.33 18.35 9.37
C GLU A 123 -11.10 17.77 10.08
N GLY A 124 -9.97 17.76 9.37
CA GLY A 124 -8.70 17.28 9.94
C GLY A 124 -8.54 15.78 10.00
N LEU A 125 -9.42 14.98 9.38
CA LEU A 125 -9.26 13.52 9.28
C LEU A 125 -7.91 13.18 8.65
N ASP A 126 -7.11 12.35 9.34
CA ASP A 126 -5.76 12.02 8.88
C ASP A 126 -5.73 10.90 7.87
N VAL A 127 -6.53 9.84 8.10
CA VAL A 127 -6.50 8.64 7.26
C VAL A 127 -7.90 8.06 7.09
N VAL A 128 -8.25 7.75 5.84
CA VAL A 128 -9.37 6.87 5.49
C VAL A 128 -8.80 5.58 4.93
N LEU A 129 -9.12 4.47 5.57
CA LEU A 129 -8.84 3.13 5.07
C LEU A 129 -10.09 2.58 4.40
N PHE A 130 -9.95 2.02 3.21
CA PHE A 130 -11.07 1.42 2.46
C PHE A 130 -10.70 0.02 1.96
N ASP A 131 -11.62 -0.67 1.30
CA ASP A 131 -11.40 -2.01 0.77
C ASP A 131 -11.21 -2.00 -0.75
N PHE A 132 -10.76 -3.13 -1.27
CA PHE A 132 -10.59 -3.37 -2.70
C PHE A 132 -11.44 -4.54 -3.18
N THR A 133 -11.63 -4.62 -4.48
CA THR A 133 -12.30 -5.73 -5.14
C THR A 133 -11.53 -6.18 -6.38
N LYS A 134 -11.75 -7.41 -6.79
CA LYS A 134 -11.32 -7.96 -8.09
C LYS A 134 -12.49 -8.06 -9.07
N SER A 135 -13.69 -7.65 -8.65
CA SER A 135 -14.87 -7.55 -9.50
C SER A 135 -14.95 -6.17 -10.14
N LYS A 136 -15.26 -6.13 -11.44
CA LYS A 136 -15.40 -4.87 -12.19
C LYS A 136 -16.64 -4.06 -11.81
N THR A 137 -17.60 -4.69 -11.15
CA THR A 137 -18.83 -4.07 -10.70
C THR A 137 -18.74 -3.82 -9.19
N ALA A 138 -18.87 -2.57 -8.80
CA ALA A 138 -19.08 -2.22 -7.40
C ALA A 138 -20.52 -2.60 -7.03
N GLU A 139 -20.68 -3.59 -6.15
CA GLU A 139 -21.95 -3.81 -5.48
C GLU A 139 -21.96 -2.90 -4.26
N ALA A 140 -22.72 -1.83 -4.30
CA ALA A 140 -22.87 -1.02 -3.12
C ALA A 140 -24.22 -0.39 -3.03
N SER A 141 -24.81 -0.48 -1.87
CA SER A 141 -25.93 0.35 -1.46
C SER A 141 -25.71 1.04 -0.12
N THR A 142 -24.92 0.46 0.77
CA THR A 142 -24.66 1.06 2.10
C THR A 142 -23.24 0.75 2.54
N TYR A 143 -22.49 1.81 2.90
CA TYR A 143 -21.17 1.67 3.48
C TYR A 143 -21.25 1.69 5.01
N GLN A 144 -20.35 0.96 5.65
CA GLN A 144 -20.20 0.93 7.10
C GLN A 144 -18.87 1.52 7.47
N ASP A 145 -18.92 2.58 8.26
CA ASP A 145 -17.75 3.29 8.71
C ASP A 145 -17.48 3.00 10.18
N SER A 146 -16.22 2.85 10.55
CA SER A 146 -15.85 2.74 11.97
C SER A 146 -16.00 4.09 12.66
N SER A 147 -16.05 4.08 13.99
CA SER A 147 -15.78 5.30 14.76
C SER A 147 -14.36 5.80 14.49
N ILE A 148 -14.14 7.11 14.68
CA ILE A 148 -12.80 7.72 14.63
C ILE A 148 -11.98 7.18 15.80
N GLN A 149 -10.73 6.78 15.49
CA GLN A 149 -9.77 6.30 16.47
C GLN A 149 -8.35 6.70 16.06
N THR A 150 -7.38 6.59 16.96
CA THR A 150 -5.97 6.79 16.60
C THR A 150 -5.47 5.64 15.74
N GLY A 151 -4.46 5.89 14.93
CA GLY A 151 -3.86 4.82 14.13
C GLY A 151 -3.21 3.72 15.00
N SER A 152 -2.64 4.10 16.15
CA SER A 152 -2.13 3.14 17.14
C SER A 152 -3.23 2.26 17.72
N ASP A 153 -4.40 2.82 18.06
CA ASP A 153 -5.55 2.04 18.53
C ASP A 153 -6.06 1.11 17.44
N TYR A 154 -6.16 1.61 16.21
CA TYR A 154 -6.56 0.79 15.07
C TYR A 154 -5.61 -0.41 14.88
N MET A 155 -4.30 -0.18 14.89
CA MET A 155 -3.29 -1.23 14.71
C MET A 155 -3.26 -2.25 15.88
N ARG A 156 -3.57 -1.82 17.11
CA ARG A 156 -3.64 -2.74 18.27
C ARG A 156 -4.83 -3.68 18.17
N ASN A 157 -5.94 -3.21 17.62
CA ASN A 157 -7.21 -3.96 17.64
C ASN A 157 -7.52 -4.67 16.31
N HIS A 158 -6.87 -4.28 15.20
CA HIS A 158 -7.15 -4.81 13.88
C HIS A 158 -5.89 -5.33 13.18
N ASN A 159 -6.09 -6.29 12.29
CA ASN A 159 -5.06 -6.67 11.34
C ASN A 159 -5.06 -5.64 10.21
N ILE A 160 -3.92 -5.04 9.95
CA ILE A 160 -3.76 -4.12 8.84
C ILE A 160 -3.20 -4.86 7.62
N HIS A 161 -3.64 -4.45 6.44
CA HIS A 161 -2.99 -4.78 5.18
C HIS A 161 -2.07 -3.62 4.81
N GLY A 162 -0.84 -3.92 4.41
CA GLY A 162 0.11 -2.91 3.94
C GLY A 162 -0.21 -2.44 2.53
N ALA A 163 -1.46 -2.20 2.21
CA ALA A 163 -1.91 -1.75 0.89
C ALA A 163 -2.09 -0.24 0.92
N VAL A 164 -1.03 0.51 0.67
CA VAL A 164 -1.07 1.98 0.66
C VAL A 164 -2.08 2.52 -0.35
N TRP A 165 -2.32 1.80 -1.44
CA TRP A 165 -3.31 2.13 -2.46
C TRP A 165 -4.78 2.00 -1.98
N CYS A 166 -5.04 1.34 -0.84
CA CYS A 166 -6.33 1.36 -0.13
C CYS A 166 -6.40 2.42 0.98
N THR A 167 -5.66 3.52 0.81
CA THR A 167 -5.52 4.52 1.86
C THR A 167 -5.54 5.93 1.28
N ILE A 168 -6.49 6.77 1.70
CA ILE A 168 -6.41 8.22 1.52
C ILE A 168 -5.80 8.79 2.80
N PHE A 169 -4.77 9.59 2.69
CA PHE A 169 -4.12 10.16 3.86
C PHE A 169 -3.82 11.66 3.70
N ARG A 170 -3.96 12.38 4.80
CA ARG A 170 -3.65 13.80 4.86
C ARG A 170 -2.14 14.01 4.72
N GLN A 171 -1.71 14.89 3.83
CA GLN A 171 -0.30 15.16 3.58
C GLN A 171 0.44 15.60 4.85
N ALA A 172 -0.20 16.37 5.72
CA ALA A 172 0.38 16.79 6.98
C ALA A 172 0.64 15.62 7.94
N ALA A 173 -0.25 14.60 7.99
CA ALA A 173 -0.08 13.41 8.83
C ALA A 173 1.12 12.57 8.39
N ARG A 174 1.43 12.52 7.08
CA ARG A 174 2.62 11.86 6.57
C ARG A 174 3.92 12.50 7.08
N SER A 175 3.94 13.84 7.27
CA SER A 175 5.15 14.58 7.63
C SER A 175 6.32 14.28 6.66
N GLN A 176 7.46 13.81 7.15
CA GLN A 176 8.64 13.43 6.37
C GLN A 176 8.73 11.92 6.06
N LEU A 177 7.61 11.20 6.16
CA LEU A 177 7.58 9.78 5.80
C LEU A 177 7.66 9.61 4.28
N PHE A 178 8.63 8.81 3.84
CA PHE A 178 8.86 8.39 2.45
C PHE A 178 9.04 6.87 2.40
N PHE A 179 8.86 6.30 1.22
CA PHE A 179 9.18 4.89 0.99
C PHE A 179 10.69 4.68 1.04
N THR A 180 11.13 3.55 1.58
CA THR A 180 12.55 3.19 1.61
C THR A 180 13.02 2.82 0.20
N PRO A 181 14.01 3.56 -0.38
CA PRO A 181 14.55 3.22 -1.69
C PRO A 181 15.19 1.82 -1.70
N GLY A 182 15.04 1.08 -2.81
CA GLY A 182 15.63 -0.24 -2.98
C GLY A 182 14.79 -1.41 -2.46
N ILE A 183 13.75 -1.14 -1.66
CA ILE A 183 12.73 -2.13 -1.30
C ILE A 183 11.75 -2.25 -2.48
N GLU A 184 11.69 -3.44 -3.09
CA GLU A 184 10.78 -3.76 -4.21
C GLU A 184 9.56 -4.54 -3.75
N TYR A 185 9.67 -5.23 -2.60
CA TYR A 185 8.60 -6.07 -2.04
C TYR A 185 8.40 -5.75 -0.57
N GLY A 186 7.20 -5.28 -0.26
CA GLY A 186 6.82 -4.96 1.12
C GLY A 186 7.06 -3.49 1.49
N GLU A 187 7.33 -2.63 0.53
CA GLU A 187 7.43 -1.18 0.71
C GLU A 187 6.15 -0.59 1.31
N ASP A 188 4.99 -1.11 0.92
CA ASP A 188 3.68 -0.74 1.46
C ASP A 188 3.51 -1.24 2.91
N GLU A 189 4.04 -2.43 3.20
CA GLU A 189 4.03 -3.03 4.53
C GLU A 189 4.92 -2.28 5.53
N GLU A 190 5.90 -1.55 5.03
CA GLU A 190 6.74 -0.66 5.81
C GLU A 190 6.12 0.73 5.98
N PHE A 191 5.59 1.30 4.90
CA PHE A 191 5.05 2.67 4.87
C PHE A 191 3.74 2.79 5.66
N THR A 192 2.77 1.88 5.42
CA THR A 192 1.43 1.99 5.98
C THR A 192 1.38 1.99 7.52
N PRO A 193 2.07 1.09 8.25
CA PRO A 193 2.07 1.15 9.71
C PRO A 193 2.73 2.43 10.25
N GLN A 194 3.77 2.92 9.60
CA GLN A 194 4.40 4.18 10.00
C GLN A 194 3.50 5.39 9.77
N LEU A 195 2.70 5.39 8.69
CA LEU A 195 1.68 6.39 8.44
C LEU A 195 0.61 6.36 9.54
N LEU A 196 0.09 5.17 9.87
CA LEU A 196 -0.92 5.02 10.92
C LEU A 196 -0.43 5.49 12.28
N LEU A 197 0.82 5.20 12.66
CA LEU A 197 1.40 5.70 13.93
C LEU A 197 1.46 7.22 14.02
N ARG A 198 1.37 7.94 12.90
CA ARG A 198 1.35 9.42 12.82
C ARG A 198 -0.05 9.99 12.73
N ALA A 199 -1.06 9.14 12.65
CA ALA A 199 -2.45 9.54 12.45
C ALA A 199 -3.20 9.59 13.79
N ASP A 200 -3.67 10.76 14.16
CA ASP A 200 -4.53 10.97 15.33
C ASP A 200 -5.98 10.57 15.05
N THR A 201 -6.38 10.63 13.77
CA THR A 201 -7.75 10.35 13.34
C THR A 201 -7.77 9.40 12.13
N VAL A 202 -8.31 8.21 12.34
CA VAL A 202 -8.45 7.16 11.33
C VAL A 202 -9.90 6.70 11.28
N ILE A 203 -10.44 6.60 10.07
CA ILE A 203 -11.73 5.93 9.78
C ILE A 203 -11.45 4.75 8.85
N LYS A 204 -12.03 3.59 9.16
CA LYS A 204 -12.11 2.46 8.25
C LYS A 204 -13.52 2.36 7.71
N THR A 205 -13.66 2.35 6.38
CA THR A 205 -14.90 2.03 5.68
C THR A 205 -14.79 0.69 4.95
N ASN A 206 -15.92 0.00 4.77
CA ASN A 206 -16.00 -1.21 3.96
C ASN A 206 -16.23 -0.92 2.46
N ALA A 207 -16.15 0.35 2.06
CA ALA A 207 -16.26 0.75 0.66
C ALA A 207 -15.17 0.07 -0.18
N GLN A 208 -15.55 -0.74 -1.17
CA GLN A 208 -14.62 -1.36 -2.11
C GLN A 208 -14.27 -0.36 -3.21
N ALA A 209 -13.45 0.64 -2.85
CA ALA A 209 -13.19 1.80 -3.69
C ALA A 209 -12.06 1.59 -4.71
N TYR A 210 -11.34 0.51 -4.64
CA TYR A 210 -10.20 0.19 -5.49
C TYR A 210 -10.43 -1.11 -6.25
N TYR A 211 -10.26 -1.10 -7.57
CA TYR A 211 -10.24 -2.31 -8.38
C TYR A 211 -8.81 -2.79 -8.57
N TYR A 212 -8.48 -3.90 -7.92
CA TYR A 212 -7.21 -4.58 -8.09
C TYR A 212 -7.30 -5.53 -9.28
N ARG A 213 -6.56 -5.23 -10.36
CA ARG A 213 -6.61 -6.00 -11.61
C ARG A 213 -5.81 -7.30 -11.49
N PRO A 214 -6.45 -8.48 -11.59
CA PRO A 214 -5.71 -9.73 -11.64
C PRO A 214 -4.87 -9.82 -12.92
N ARG A 215 -3.55 -9.99 -12.79
CA ARG A 215 -2.64 -10.19 -13.92
C ARG A 215 -1.67 -11.33 -13.65
N SER A 216 -1.45 -12.19 -14.66
CA SER A 216 -0.42 -13.24 -14.61
C SER A 216 1.01 -12.68 -14.62
N SER A 217 1.20 -11.47 -15.15
CA SER A 217 2.48 -10.74 -15.22
C SER A 217 2.77 -9.85 -14.01
N SER A 218 1.91 -9.84 -13.00
CA SER A 218 2.18 -9.10 -11.75
C SER A 218 3.51 -9.53 -11.13
N ALA A 219 4.24 -8.59 -10.52
CA ALA A 219 5.51 -8.84 -9.84
C ALA A 219 5.42 -10.00 -8.83
N ILE A 220 4.25 -10.19 -8.22
CA ILE A 220 3.96 -11.28 -7.28
C ILE A 220 3.94 -12.66 -7.95
N HIS A 221 3.61 -12.74 -9.24
CA HIS A 221 3.45 -14.01 -9.98
C HIS A 221 4.68 -14.44 -10.79
N GLN A 222 5.73 -13.64 -10.81
CA GLN A 222 6.97 -14.01 -11.51
C GLN A 222 7.88 -14.85 -10.60
N HIS A 223 8.05 -16.14 -10.93
CA HIS A 223 8.64 -17.15 -10.05
C HIS A 223 10.07 -17.60 -10.47
N ASN A 224 10.97 -16.68 -10.81
CA ASN A 224 12.37 -17.07 -10.86
C ASN A 224 12.98 -17.06 -9.43
N ASP A 225 14.03 -17.85 -9.20
CA ASP A 225 14.58 -18.03 -7.85
C ASP A 225 15.24 -16.75 -7.32
N GLU A 226 15.80 -15.90 -8.17
CA GLU A 226 16.36 -14.60 -7.78
C GLU A 226 15.28 -13.66 -7.21
N ARG A 227 14.11 -13.59 -7.85
CA ARG A 227 12.99 -12.77 -7.37
C ARG A 227 12.37 -13.31 -6.07
N LYS A 228 12.30 -14.63 -5.92
CA LYS A 228 11.86 -15.23 -4.66
C LYS A 228 12.80 -14.86 -3.52
N GLN A 229 14.12 -14.94 -3.78
CA GLN A 229 15.13 -14.55 -2.82
C GLN A 229 15.03 -13.06 -2.49
N LYS A 230 15.01 -12.18 -3.50
CA LYS A 230 14.83 -10.74 -3.32
C LYS A 230 13.58 -10.42 -2.49
N ARG A 231 12.44 -11.07 -2.77
CA ARG A 231 11.22 -10.88 -1.99
C ARG A 231 11.39 -11.25 -0.52
N LEU A 232 12.08 -12.35 -0.23
CA LEU A 232 12.35 -12.76 1.15
C LEU A 232 13.33 -11.79 1.83
N ASP A 233 14.35 -11.34 1.12
CA ASP A 233 15.35 -10.41 1.67
C ASP A 233 14.72 -9.04 1.97
N ASP A 234 13.95 -8.47 1.04
CA ASP A 234 13.22 -7.20 1.25
C ASP A 234 12.23 -7.30 2.42
N THR A 235 11.46 -8.40 2.47
CA THR A 235 10.50 -8.59 3.57
C THR A 235 11.23 -8.68 4.93
N MET A 236 12.38 -9.32 4.99
CA MET A 236 13.19 -9.37 6.21
C MET A 236 13.71 -7.98 6.59
N GLU A 237 14.20 -7.21 5.62
CA GLU A 237 14.66 -5.84 5.84
C GLU A 237 13.53 -4.96 6.40
N VAL A 238 12.33 -5.02 5.82
CA VAL A 238 11.14 -4.31 6.32
C VAL A 238 10.81 -4.70 7.77
N ILE A 239 10.84 -6.00 8.08
CA ILE A 239 10.59 -6.48 9.44
C ILE A 239 11.61 -5.90 10.42
N LEU A 240 12.89 -5.90 10.06
CA LEU A 240 13.96 -5.37 10.90
C LEU A 240 13.84 -3.87 11.09
N HIS A 241 13.58 -3.09 10.04
CA HIS A 241 13.35 -1.65 10.13
C HIS A 241 12.19 -1.33 11.09
N LEU A 242 11.05 -2.02 10.93
CA LEU A 242 9.90 -1.79 11.81
C LEU A 242 10.17 -2.24 13.25
N ASN A 243 10.94 -3.30 13.46
CA ASN A 243 11.31 -3.77 14.79
C ASN A 243 12.22 -2.75 15.51
N GLN A 244 13.24 -2.25 14.82
CA GLN A 244 14.13 -1.21 15.34
C GLN A 244 13.37 0.09 15.63
N LEU A 245 12.45 0.47 14.74
CA LEU A 245 11.60 1.63 14.94
C LEU A 245 10.74 1.48 16.20
N ALA A 246 10.19 0.28 16.46
CA ALA A 246 9.37 0.01 17.64
C ALA A 246 10.11 0.29 18.96
N ASP A 247 11.42 0.05 19.00
CA ASP A 247 12.24 0.29 20.21
C ASP A 247 12.39 1.77 20.55
N THR A 248 12.20 2.66 19.56
CA THR A 248 12.29 4.12 19.74
C THR A 248 10.95 4.77 20.08
N MET A 249 9.84 4.01 19.96
CA MET A 249 8.48 4.55 20.10
C MET A 249 7.98 4.57 21.54
N PRO A 250 7.03 5.49 21.88
CA PRO A 250 6.26 5.41 23.11
C PRO A 250 5.57 4.06 23.28
N GLN A 251 5.26 3.68 24.53
CA GLN A 251 4.76 2.33 24.84
C GLN A 251 3.52 1.93 24.03
N THR A 252 2.55 2.83 23.83
CA THR A 252 1.33 2.56 23.08
C THR A 252 1.61 2.20 21.62
N ASP A 253 2.46 2.98 20.97
CA ASP A 253 2.84 2.83 19.57
C ASP A 253 3.75 1.62 19.39
N ARG A 254 4.66 1.40 20.35
CA ARG A 254 5.51 0.21 20.40
C ARG A 254 4.68 -1.07 20.41
N ILE A 255 3.64 -1.16 21.23
CA ILE A 255 2.76 -2.33 21.30
C ILE A 255 2.05 -2.54 19.95
N ALA A 256 1.54 -1.46 19.35
CA ALA A 256 0.88 -1.49 18.04
C ALA A 256 1.84 -2.00 16.95
N LEU A 257 3.03 -1.42 16.87
CA LEU A 257 4.02 -1.76 15.86
C LEU A 257 4.59 -3.17 16.06
N GLN A 258 4.89 -3.58 17.30
CA GLN A 258 5.34 -4.94 17.59
C GLN A 258 4.28 -6.00 17.24
N ARG A 259 2.98 -5.68 17.35
CA ARG A 259 1.91 -6.57 16.86
C ARG A 259 2.03 -6.74 15.34
N ARG A 260 2.26 -5.64 14.60
CA ARG A 260 2.45 -5.69 13.15
C ARG A 260 3.71 -6.46 12.76
N VAL A 261 4.82 -6.21 13.41
CA VAL A 261 6.08 -6.95 13.21
C VAL A 261 5.87 -8.44 13.38
N ALA A 262 5.16 -8.86 14.45
CA ALA A 262 4.87 -10.28 14.65
C ALA A 262 4.00 -10.90 13.55
N GLN A 263 3.03 -10.16 13.00
CA GLN A 263 2.22 -10.60 11.84
C GLN A 263 3.09 -10.76 10.60
N LEU A 264 3.90 -9.75 10.27
CA LEU A 264 4.81 -9.79 9.12
C LEU A 264 5.83 -10.93 9.25
N THR A 265 6.32 -11.18 10.45
CA THR A 265 7.23 -12.33 10.71
C THR A 265 6.53 -13.67 10.43
N MET A 266 5.25 -13.80 10.80
CA MET A 266 4.47 -15.01 10.45
C MET A 266 4.27 -15.15 8.95
N ASP A 267 3.93 -14.05 8.25
CA ASP A 267 3.75 -14.05 6.80
C ASP A 267 5.09 -14.30 6.07
N TYR A 268 6.20 -13.80 6.60
CA TYR A 268 7.55 -14.10 6.12
C TYR A 268 7.89 -15.58 6.22
N ILE A 269 7.64 -16.22 7.38
CA ILE A 269 7.89 -17.65 7.58
C ILE A 269 6.98 -18.47 6.64
N TYR A 270 5.71 -18.08 6.51
CA TYR A 270 4.79 -18.70 5.55
C TYR A 270 5.33 -18.61 4.11
N ASN A 271 5.74 -17.41 3.68
CA ASN A 271 6.30 -17.18 2.35
C ASN A 271 7.61 -17.96 2.13
N THR A 272 8.47 -18.04 3.14
CA THR A 272 9.69 -18.85 3.08
C THR A 272 9.37 -20.32 2.77
N ILE A 273 8.39 -20.90 3.48
CA ILE A 273 7.97 -22.29 3.25
C ILE A 273 7.41 -22.47 1.84
N VAL A 274 6.50 -21.57 1.42
CA VAL A 274 5.74 -21.70 0.17
C VAL A 274 6.58 -21.37 -1.08
N LEU A 275 7.57 -20.50 -0.98
CA LEU A 275 8.40 -20.09 -2.11
C LEU A 275 9.61 -20.99 -2.30
N THR A 276 10.17 -21.53 -1.22
CA THR A 276 11.43 -22.28 -1.29
C THR A 276 11.24 -23.79 -1.19
N HIS A 277 10.21 -24.25 -0.49
CA HIS A 277 9.99 -25.67 -0.16
C HIS A 277 11.21 -26.34 0.51
N SER A 278 12.14 -25.56 1.04
CA SER A 278 13.43 -26.01 1.56
C SER A 278 13.47 -25.95 3.09
N ARG A 279 13.74 -27.09 3.72
CA ARG A 279 13.99 -27.14 5.16
C ARG A 279 15.27 -26.39 5.55
N GLN A 280 16.29 -26.47 4.73
CA GLN A 280 17.56 -25.80 4.97
C GLN A 280 17.35 -24.27 5.02
N ILE A 281 16.77 -23.70 3.94
CA ILE A 281 16.50 -22.24 3.88
C ILE A 281 15.59 -21.82 5.03
N LEU A 282 14.54 -22.58 5.34
CA LEU A 282 13.67 -22.25 6.47
C LEU A 282 14.45 -22.19 7.78
N ASN A 283 15.33 -23.14 8.06
CA ASN A 283 16.11 -23.15 9.29
C ASN A 283 17.10 -21.98 9.34
N GLU A 284 17.77 -21.65 8.24
CA GLU A 284 18.67 -20.49 8.14
C GLU A 284 17.91 -19.19 8.43
N ARG A 285 16.73 -19.01 7.82
CA ARG A 285 15.90 -17.83 8.04
C ARG A 285 15.33 -17.73 9.46
N LEU A 286 14.94 -18.88 10.06
CA LEU A 286 14.50 -18.91 11.46
C LEU A 286 15.65 -18.60 12.42
N GLU A 287 16.87 -18.97 12.10
CA GLU A 287 18.03 -18.63 12.92
C GLU A 287 18.33 -17.13 12.88
N ALA A 288 18.26 -16.51 11.68
CA ALA A 288 18.36 -15.07 11.55
C ALA A 288 17.28 -14.34 12.38
N LEU A 289 16.03 -14.82 12.33
CA LEU A 289 14.95 -14.26 13.16
C LEU A 289 15.18 -14.45 14.67
N ARG A 290 15.87 -15.52 15.11
CA ARG A 290 16.22 -15.72 16.53
C ARG A 290 17.27 -14.72 17.00
N GLN A 291 18.28 -14.46 16.18
CA GLN A 291 19.31 -13.46 16.48
C GLN A 291 18.72 -12.08 16.70
N GLU A 292 17.63 -11.76 15.99
CA GLU A 292 16.89 -10.49 16.10
C GLU A 292 15.78 -10.52 17.18
N GLY A 293 15.65 -11.61 17.93
CA GLY A 293 14.62 -11.76 18.97
C GLY A 293 13.17 -11.91 18.45
N LEU A 294 13.01 -12.17 17.15
CA LEU A 294 11.72 -12.29 16.46
C LEU A 294 11.19 -13.73 16.40
N PHE A 295 11.99 -14.70 16.76
CA PHE A 295 11.61 -16.10 16.89
C PHE A 295 12.15 -16.72 18.19
N PRO A 296 11.36 -17.54 18.94
CA PRO A 296 10.03 -18.06 18.61
C PRO A 296 8.96 -16.96 18.56
N LEU A 297 7.92 -17.19 17.74
CA LEU A 297 6.81 -16.24 17.59
C LEU A 297 6.11 -16.02 18.94
N PRO A 298 5.89 -14.76 19.34
CA PRO A 298 5.35 -14.41 20.65
C PRO A 298 3.89 -14.87 20.82
N ASP A 299 3.48 -15.11 22.05
CA ASP A 299 2.08 -15.38 22.40
C ASP A 299 1.34 -14.05 22.54
N ARG A 300 0.46 -13.78 21.61
CA ARG A 300 -0.37 -12.57 21.54
C ARG A 300 -1.77 -12.95 21.09
N ASP A 301 -2.69 -12.03 21.23
CA ASP A 301 -4.04 -12.19 20.69
C ASP A 301 -4.00 -12.04 19.15
N TYR A 302 -4.13 -13.18 18.49
CA TYR A 302 -4.16 -13.31 17.04
C TYR A 302 -5.49 -13.95 16.59
N SER A 303 -5.82 -13.81 15.31
CA SER A 303 -6.89 -14.61 14.74
C SER A 303 -6.60 -16.11 14.89
N LYS A 304 -7.64 -16.96 14.91
CA LYS A 304 -7.52 -18.43 15.04
C LYS A 304 -6.50 -19.03 14.06
N LYS A 305 -6.46 -18.51 12.82
CA LYS A 305 -5.52 -18.93 11.78
C LYS A 305 -4.06 -18.63 12.19
N TYR A 306 -3.79 -17.42 12.65
CA TYR A 306 -2.45 -17.01 13.07
C TYR A 306 -2.01 -17.73 14.36
N GLN A 307 -2.92 -17.94 15.31
CA GLN A 307 -2.63 -18.72 16.54
C GLN A 307 -2.23 -20.17 16.20
N TRP A 308 -2.98 -20.81 15.27
CA TRP A 308 -2.64 -22.15 14.80
C TRP A 308 -1.27 -22.17 14.12
N PHE A 309 -1.02 -21.25 13.21
CA PHE A 309 0.24 -21.15 12.47
C PHE A 309 1.43 -20.93 13.42
N ARG A 310 1.29 -20.03 14.42
CA ARG A 310 2.29 -19.82 15.45
C ARG A 310 2.64 -21.12 16.19
N ARG A 311 1.63 -21.86 16.66
CA ARG A 311 1.86 -23.13 17.37
C ARG A 311 2.60 -24.12 16.53
N MET A 312 2.22 -24.28 15.27
CA MET A 312 2.90 -25.18 14.34
C MET A 312 4.35 -24.74 14.06
N THR A 313 4.56 -23.45 13.83
CA THR A 313 5.87 -22.90 13.47
C THR A 313 6.86 -22.98 14.64
N ASN A 314 6.40 -22.78 15.88
CA ASN A 314 7.26 -22.82 17.05
C ASN A 314 7.73 -24.24 17.44
N THR A 315 7.18 -25.30 16.84
CA THR A 315 7.59 -26.68 17.08
C THR A 315 8.28 -27.30 15.85
N GLN A 316 9.26 -28.19 16.08
CA GLN A 316 9.98 -28.86 15.00
C GLN A 316 9.03 -29.76 14.16
N LEU A 317 8.16 -30.52 14.84
CA LEU A 317 7.17 -31.37 14.19
C LEU A 317 6.20 -30.55 13.35
N GLY A 318 5.69 -29.46 13.89
CA GLY A 318 4.80 -28.55 13.18
C GLY A 318 5.43 -27.95 11.91
N ARG A 319 6.69 -27.50 11.98
CA ARG A 319 7.42 -27.02 10.78
C ARG A 319 7.55 -28.10 9.71
N THR A 320 7.79 -29.35 10.09
CA THR A 320 7.85 -30.47 9.15
C THR A 320 6.50 -30.68 8.45
N ILE A 321 5.40 -30.61 9.20
CA ILE A 321 4.04 -30.72 8.64
C ILE A 321 3.78 -29.54 7.68
N LEU A 322 4.07 -28.30 8.10
CA LEU A 322 3.87 -27.11 7.26
C LEU A 322 4.65 -27.18 5.94
N LEU A 323 5.91 -27.61 5.96
CA LEU A 323 6.75 -27.79 4.76
C LEU A 323 6.15 -28.79 3.75
N ASN A 324 5.48 -29.84 4.24
CA ASN A 324 4.90 -30.85 3.37
C ASN A 324 3.48 -30.51 2.89
N THR A 325 2.73 -29.70 3.64
CA THR A 325 1.30 -29.47 3.35
C THR A 325 1.03 -28.12 2.66
N LEU A 326 1.68 -27.01 3.10
CA LEU A 326 1.38 -25.67 2.57
C LEU A 326 1.65 -25.53 1.06
N PRO A 327 2.75 -26.10 0.49
CA PRO A 327 2.99 -26.02 -0.93
C PRO A 327 1.93 -26.71 -1.79
N ILE A 328 1.35 -27.80 -1.28
CA ILE A 328 0.29 -28.57 -1.97
C ILE A 328 -1.02 -27.75 -1.99
N LEU A 329 -1.42 -27.24 -0.84
CA LEU A 329 -2.67 -26.45 -0.67
C LEU A 329 -2.67 -25.15 -1.50
N LYS A 330 -1.50 -24.61 -1.86
CA LYS A 330 -1.40 -23.43 -2.71
C LYS A 330 -1.52 -23.73 -4.20
N LYS A 331 -1.16 -24.95 -4.64
CA LYS A 331 -1.30 -25.35 -6.06
C LYS A 331 -2.76 -25.54 -6.49
N GLU A 332 -3.67 -25.73 -5.54
CA GLU A 332 -5.10 -25.97 -5.78
C GLU A 332 -5.95 -24.68 -5.77
N ARG A 333 -5.33 -23.50 -5.58
CA ARG A 333 -5.98 -22.18 -5.61
C ARG A 333 -5.40 -21.30 -6.71
#